data_328974a10a6514013c3c939d7f2a6d9b
#
_entry.id   328974a10a6514013c3c939d7f2a6d9b
#
_cell.length_a   1.000
_cell.length_b   1.000
_cell.length_c   1.000
_cell.angle_alpha   90.00
_cell.angle_beta   90.00
_cell.angle_gamma   90.00
#
_symmetry.space_group_name_H-M   'P 1'
#
loop_
_entity.id
_entity.type
_entity.pdbx_description
1 polymer ?
#
loop_
_entity_poly.entity_id
_entity_poly.type
_entity_poly.pdbx_seq_one_letter_code
_entity_poly.pdbx_strand_id
1 'polypeptide(L)'
;MPIGQRVVLIGGGPNALVTAFYLAKGGFKPLILERREFVGGGAITEEFYPGFRASTLAHTVGPLRSDIAADMQLEKFQCHMAHPNPRVFAPTPEGKALLFYNDHARTAGGIARFSAKDAGKYIEFADTLAELFPILGQLLSITPPAIDSPSPEDLWNLFKTGRGVRGLGKKRLFDLLRWGPMAAADFVAEFFETELLRAVIAARGIFGTAMGPWSAGTTAVLLLRAAADPHPVGSASFSHGGLGSFTRAMAESARAAGVEIRTDAEVRHIRVKDGAVTGLVLANGEEFPANAVVSGVDPKRTFFHLLDPSQLDPTFALRIKNFRSNGTAAKVHLALNDLPNFPALTDAIAADGFIKALSGRIHIGPDIDYLERAFDASKYGGFSSAPYLDVTIPTLLDPTLAPEGKHVLSAYVQFAPFKLKEGNWDDRRKQLGDTVVRTLATYAPDLPRLIEGIQVTTPQDLETAYGFTGGHIFHGELALDQLFTMRPVLDWARYKTPIRNLFLCGSATHPGNGLTGASGANAAREIIHALR
;
A
#
# COMPACT_ATOMS: atom_id res chain seq x y z
N MET A 1 -6.61 11.51 -31.91
CA MET A 1 -8.01 11.88 -31.57
C MET A 1 -8.04 13.37 -31.17
N PRO A 2 -9.14 14.12 -31.38
CA PRO A 2 -9.16 15.56 -31.10
C PRO A 2 -9.04 15.83 -29.59
N ILE A 3 -8.32 16.91 -29.25
CA ILE A 3 -8.24 17.49 -27.91
C ILE A 3 -9.68 17.74 -27.40
N GLY A 4 -10.00 17.34 -26.17
CA GLY A 4 -11.35 17.50 -25.58
C GLY A 4 -12.19 16.21 -25.57
N GLN A 5 -11.60 15.06 -25.93
CA GLN A 5 -12.31 13.78 -25.93
C GLN A 5 -12.59 13.30 -24.49
N ARG A 6 -13.80 12.78 -24.28
CA ARG A 6 -14.24 12.23 -22.98
C ARG A 6 -13.58 10.88 -22.70
N VAL A 7 -12.92 10.78 -21.55
CA VAL A 7 -12.36 9.53 -21.00
C VAL A 7 -13.06 9.22 -19.68
N VAL A 8 -13.67 8.04 -19.56
CA VAL A 8 -14.40 7.67 -18.35
C VAL A 8 -13.55 6.75 -17.48
N LEU A 9 -13.41 7.10 -16.21
CA LEU A 9 -12.66 6.29 -15.23
C LEU A 9 -13.63 5.57 -14.29
N ILE A 10 -13.39 4.30 -14.03
CA ILE A 10 -14.17 3.46 -13.11
C ILE A 10 -13.45 3.41 -11.77
N GLY A 11 -14.11 3.93 -10.72
CA GLY A 11 -13.60 4.02 -9.36
C GLY A 11 -12.79 5.28 -9.10
N GLY A 12 -12.98 5.87 -7.90
CA GLY A 12 -12.36 7.11 -7.44
C GLY A 12 -11.20 6.88 -6.46
N GLY A 13 -10.46 5.79 -6.57
CA GLY A 13 -9.28 5.53 -5.75
C GLY A 13 -8.09 6.46 -6.09
N PRO A 14 -7.03 6.53 -5.24
CA PRO A 14 -5.92 7.46 -5.42
C PRO A 14 -5.26 7.39 -6.80
N ASN A 15 -5.03 6.20 -7.34
CA ASN A 15 -4.42 6.06 -8.67
C ASN A 15 -5.35 6.57 -9.80
N ALA A 16 -6.67 6.38 -9.67
CA ALA A 16 -7.62 6.91 -10.64
C ALA A 16 -7.69 8.45 -10.58
N LEU A 17 -7.64 9.04 -9.38
CA LEU A 17 -7.57 10.49 -9.19
C LEU A 17 -6.31 11.08 -9.84
N VAL A 18 -5.14 10.45 -9.64
CA VAL A 18 -3.88 10.85 -10.29
C VAL A 18 -3.97 10.71 -11.81
N THR A 19 -4.53 9.58 -12.30
CA THR A 19 -4.71 9.35 -13.74
C THR A 19 -5.59 10.43 -14.36
N ALA A 20 -6.74 10.71 -13.75
CA ALA A 20 -7.68 11.72 -14.24
C ALA A 20 -7.06 13.12 -14.25
N PHE A 21 -6.32 13.48 -13.20
CA PHE A 21 -5.60 14.75 -13.12
C PHE A 21 -4.64 14.93 -14.30
N TYR A 22 -3.79 13.95 -14.58
CA TYR A 22 -2.84 14.07 -15.70
C TYR A 22 -3.52 13.97 -17.07
N LEU A 23 -4.62 13.23 -17.21
CA LEU A 23 -5.43 13.24 -18.43
C LEU A 23 -6.02 14.63 -18.69
N ALA A 24 -6.55 15.31 -17.66
CA ALA A 24 -7.06 16.67 -17.80
C ALA A 24 -5.94 17.65 -18.20
N LYS A 25 -4.77 17.55 -17.56
CA LYS A 25 -3.56 18.32 -17.97
C LYS A 25 -3.13 18.01 -19.39
N GLY A 26 -3.36 16.79 -19.89
CA GLY A 26 -3.13 16.35 -21.26
C GLY A 26 -4.15 16.86 -22.28
N GLY A 27 -5.18 17.60 -21.86
CA GLY A 27 -6.22 18.19 -22.71
C GLY A 27 -7.44 17.29 -22.95
N PHE A 28 -7.59 16.17 -22.22
CA PHE A 28 -8.77 15.32 -22.24
C PHE A 28 -9.84 15.84 -21.27
N LYS A 29 -11.05 15.27 -21.35
CA LYS A 29 -12.18 15.54 -20.44
C LYS A 29 -12.46 14.28 -19.61
N PRO A 30 -11.75 14.05 -18.51
CA PRO A 30 -11.96 12.87 -17.68
C PRO A 30 -13.21 13.01 -16.82
N LEU A 31 -13.99 11.90 -16.74
CA LEU A 31 -15.09 11.70 -15.81
C LEU A 31 -14.79 10.50 -14.93
N ILE A 32 -14.76 10.68 -13.62
CA ILE A 32 -14.68 9.59 -12.65
C ILE A 32 -16.09 9.18 -12.23
N LEU A 33 -16.38 7.88 -12.30
CA LEU A 33 -17.59 7.26 -11.77
C LEU A 33 -17.22 6.43 -10.55
N GLU A 34 -17.64 6.87 -9.36
CA GLU A 34 -17.41 6.20 -8.09
C GLU A 34 -18.73 5.66 -7.54
N ARG A 35 -18.75 4.39 -7.10
CA ARG A 35 -19.97 3.74 -6.60
C ARG A 35 -20.40 4.25 -5.22
N ARG A 36 -19.47 4.74 -4.41
CA ARG A 36 -19.74 5.27 -3.06
C ARG A 36 -20.08 6.76 -3.15
N GLU A 37 -20.60 7.31 -2.05
CA GLU A 37 -20.91 8.74 -1.92
C GLU A 37 -19.66 9.64 -1.88
N PHE A 38 -18.47 9.05 -1.69
CA PHE A 38 -17.18 9.75 -1.64
C PHE A 38 -16.08 8.95 -2.35
N VAL A 39 -15.06 9.66 -2.82
CA VAL A 39 -13.87 9.08 -3.44
C VAL A 39 -12.82 8.69 -2.39
N GLY A 40 -11.82 7.91 -2.79
CA GLY A 40 -10.66 7.56 -1.97
C GLY A 40 -10.33 6.07 -1.96
N GLY A 41 -11.25 5.21 -2.47
CA GLY A 41 -11.03 3.76 -2.48
C GLY A 41 -10.79 3.22 -1.07
N GLY A 42 -9.62 2.61 -0.82
CA GLY A 42 -9.22 2.15 0.52
C GLY A 42 -8.51 3.20 1.38
N ALA A 43 -8.34 4.43 0.88
CA ALA A 43 -7.68 5.52 1.59
C ALA A 43 -8.71 6.56 2.05
N ILE A 44 -9.59 6.16 2.95
CA ILE A 44 -10.69 6.96 3.50
C ILE A 44 -10.62 7.01 5.02
N THR A 45 -11.39 7.91 5.62
CA THR A 45 -11.56 8.03 7.08
C THR A 45 -13.05 7.97 7.40
N GLU A 46 -13.43 7.04 8.26
CA GLU A 46 -14.83 6.82 8.67
C GLU A 46 -14.93 6.83 10.20
N GLU A 47 -16.13 7.13 10.70
CA GLU A 47 -16.47 6.93 12.09
C GLU A 47 -16.71 5.43 12.32
N PHE A 48 -15.97 4.84 13.26
CA PHE A 48 -16.08 3.41 13.56
C PHE A 48 -16.73 3.15 14.93
N TYR A 49 -16.73 4.17 15.79
CA TYR A 49 -17.41 4.20 17.08
C TYR A 49 -17.85 5.63 17.35
N PRO A 50 -18.97 5.90 18.05
CA PRO A 50 -19.50 7.24 18.21
C PRO A 50 -18.46 8.28 18.67
N GLY A 51 -18.16 9.26 17.82
CA GLY A 51 -17.15 10.29 18.01
C GLY A 51 -15.71 9.87 17.69
N PHE A 52 -15.45 8.62 17.32
CA PHE A 52 -14.11 8.13 17.00
C PHE A 52 -13.98 7.82 15.50
N ARG A 53 -13.00 8.42 14.86
CA ARG A 53 -12.76 8.30 13.43
C ARG A 53 -11.38 7.70 13.17
N ALA A 54 -11.29 6.83 12.19
CA ALA A 54 -10.04 6.18 11.79
C ALA A 54 -9.90 6.06 10.28
N SER A 55 -8.67 6.01 9.80
CA SER A 55 -8.38 5.60 8.42
C SER A 55 -8.66 4.12 8.27
N THR A 56 -9.63 3.77 7.42
CA THR A 56 -10.27 2.46 7.42
C THR A 56 -9.31 1.32 7.07
N LEU A 57 -8.40 1.51 6.12
CA LEU A 57 -7.48 0.47 5.70
C LEU A 57 -6.02 0.87 5.87
N ALA A 58 -5.51 1.76 5.04
CA ALA A 58 -4.15 2.26 5.21
C ALA A 58 -4.09 3.26 6.36
N HIS A 59 -3.05 3.23 7.19
CA HIS A 59 -2.91 4.19 8.29
C HIS A 59 -1.80 5.23 8.11
N THR A 60 -1.03 5.12 7.05
CA THR A 60 -0.06 6.13 6.62
C THR A 60 -0.29 6.50 5.18
N VAL A 61 0.05 7.73 4.80
CA VAL A 61 -0.06 8.18 3.40
C VAL A 61 0.85 7.34 2.50
N GLY A 62 1.86 6.69 3.05
CA GLY A 62 2.88 6.02 2.27
C GLY A 62 3.77 7.04 1.54
N PRO A 63 4.75 6.61 0.78
CA PRO A 63 5.61 7.52 0.04
C PRO A 63 4.92 7.95 -1.27
N LEU A 64 3.97 8.90 -1.20
CA LEU A 64 3.48 9.57 -2.39
C LEU A 64 4.67 10.20 -3.11
N ARG A 65 4.77 10.00 -4.40
CA ARG A 65 5.82 10.61 -5.21
C ARG A 65 5.76 12.14 -5.08
N SER A 66 6.90 12.75 -4.78
CA SER A 66 7.01 14.19 -4.52
C SER A 66 6.63 15.04 -5.74
N ASP A 67 6.94 14.58 -6.95
CA ASP A 67 6.53 15.21 -8.20
C ASP A 67 5.00 15.23 -8.35
N ILE A 68 4.32 14.11 -8.04
CA ILE A 68 2.85 14.04 -8.09
C ILE A 68 2.23 14.96 -7.03
N ALA A 69 2.77 14.98 -5.81
CA ALA A 69 2.29 15.86 -4.76
C ALA A 69 2.43 17.35 -5.14
N ALA A 70 3.56 17.71 -5.76
CA ALA A 70 3.82 19.05 -6.25
C ALA A 70 2.91 19.44 -7.43
N ASP A 71 2.77 18.55 -8.43
CA ASP A 71 1.92 18.79 -9.60
C ASP A 71 0.46 18.99 -9.22
N MET A 72 -0.04 18.16 -8.27
CA MET A 72 -1.40 18.25 -7.73
C MET A 72 -1.56 19.37 -6.70
N GLN A 73 -0.51 20.05 -6.26
CA GLN A 73 -0.53 21.15 -5.28
C GLN A 73 -1.34 20.81 -4.02
N LEU A 74 -1.14 19.61 -3.46
CA LEU A 74 -2.00 19.06 -2.40
C LEU A 74 -2.09 19.95 -1.16
N GLU A 75 -1.03 20.69 -0.80
CA GLU A 75 -1.02 21.64 0.32
C GLU A 75 -2.04 22.77 0.12
N LYS A 76 -2.23 23.24 -1.13
CA LYS A 76 -3.24 24.25 -1.47
C LYS A 76 -4.66 23.77 -1.20
N PHE A 77 -4.89 22.47 -1.22
CA PHE A 77 -6.17 21.83 -0.95
C PHE A 77 -6.25 21.25 0.48
N GLN A 78 -5.55 21.91 1.43
CA GLN A 78 -5.58 21.61 2.87
C GLN A 78 -5.10 20.20 3.23
N CYS A 79 -4.21 19.60 2.44
CA CYS A 79 -3.54 18.36 2.80
C CYS A 79 -2.34 18.66 3.70
N HIS A 80 -2.55 18.66 5.00
CA HIS A 80 -1.48 18.87 5.98
C HIS A 80 -0.91 17.53 6.43
N MET A 81 0.39 17.36 6.22
CA MET A 81 1.10 16.12 6.53
C MET A 81 1.89 16.25 7.82
N ALA A 82 1.74 15.25 8.70
CA ALA A 82 2.57 15.08 9.88
C ALA A 82 3.61 13.98 9.66
N HIS A 83 4.85 14.26 10.06
CA HIS A 83 6.00 13.35 9.93
C HIS A 83 6.60 13.11 11.31
N PRO A 84 6.09 12.14 12.08
CA PRO A 84 6.60 11.88 13.42
C PRO A 84 8.07 11.45 13.40
N ASN A 85 8.76 11.80 14.47
CA ASN A 85 10.12 11.43 14.72
C ASN A 85 10.29 11.13 16.22
N PRO A 86 10.36 9.85 16.61
CA PRO A 86 10.69 8.66 15.79
C PRO A 86 9.60 8.23 14.82
N ARG A 87 10.02 7.55 13.74
CA ARG A 87 9.12 6.95 12.73
C ARG A 87 8.49 5.65 13.23
N VAL A 88 9.26 4.86 13.97
CA VAL A 88 8.83 3.54 14.47
C VAL A 88 9.32 3.36 15.90
N PHE A 89 8.43 2.88 16.74
CA PHE A 89 8.67 2.32 18.05
C PHE A 89 8.50 0.80 17.97
N ALA A 90 9.51 0.05 18.38
CA ALA A 90 9.50 -1.41 18.38
C ALA A 90 9.79 -1.95 19.79
N PRO A 91 8.74 -2.25 20.58
CA PRO A 91 8.89 -2.83 21.91
C PRO A 91 9.09 -4.34 21.83
N THR A 92 9.71 -4.91 22.89
CA THR A 92 9.70 -6.36 23.18
C THR A 92 8.88 -6.67 24.43
N PRO A 93 8.40 -7.92 24.58
CA PRO A 93 7.67 -8.33 25.78
C PRO A 93 8.47 -8.17 27.08
N GLU A 94 9.83 -8.23 26.99
CA GLU A 94 10.74 -8.11 28.12
C GLU A 94 11.02 -6.66 28.53
N GLY A 95 10.30 -5.68 27.97
CA GLY A 95 10.42 -4.28 28.31
C GLY A 95 11.63 -3.58 27.67
N LYS A 96 12.24 -4.15 26.62
CA LYS A 96 13.23 -3.47 25.77
C LYS A 96 12.54 -2.83 24.57
N ALA A 97 13.19 -1.83 23.96
CA ALA A 97 12.65 -1.23 22.73
C ALA A 97 13.75 -0.61 21.86
N LEU A 98 13.45 -0.52 20.56
CA LEU A 98 14.16 0.30 19.59
C LEU A 98 13.26 1.45 19.09
N LEU A 99 13.84 2.63 18.96
CA LEU A 99 13.24 3.78 18.32
C LEU A 99 14.01 4.10 17.03
N PHE A 100 13.28 4.25 15.93
CA PHE A 100 13.86 4.55 14.62
C PHE A 100 13.57 6.00 14.24
N TYR A 101 14.60 6.81 14.22
CA TYR A 101 14.55 8.24 13.92
C TYR A 101 14.86 8.53 12.45
N ASN A 102 14.50 9.74 11.98
CA ASN A 102 14.97 10.25 10.70
C ASN A 102 16.50 10.34 10.65
N ASP A 103 17.11 10.66 11.79
CA ASP A 103 18.56 10.63 12.00
C ASP A 103 19.04 9.20 12.24
N HIS A 104 19.79 8.65 11.28
CA HIS A 104 20.36 7.31 11.37
C HIS A 104 21.40 7.16 12.49
N ALA A 105 22.17 8.21 12.79
CA ALA A 105 23.16 8.17 13.87
C ALA A 105 22.46 8.05 15.22
N ARG A 106 21.36 8.76 15.42
CA ARG A 106 20.53 8.65 16.63
C ARG A 106 19.92 7.25 16.78
N THR A 107 19.42 6.67 15.69
CA THR A 107 18.91 5.30 15.67
C THR A 107 20.02 4.30 16.02
N ALA A 108 21.22 4.45 15.44
CA ALA A 108 22.37 3.61 15.71
C ALA A 108 22.78 3.67 17.19
N GLY A 109 22.72 4.86 17.83
CA GLY A 109 22.93 5.02 19.26
C GLY A 109 21.97 4.18 20.13
N GLY A 110 20.70 4.05 19.70
CA GLY A 110 19.72 3.14 20.31
C GLY A 110 20.08 1.66 20.11
N ILE A 111 20.47 1.30 18.89
CA ILE A 111 20.87 -0.08 18.52
C ILE A 111 22.13 -0.52 19.28
N ALA A 112 23.06 0.39 19.54
CA ALA A 112 24.29 0.09 20.28
C ALA A 112 24.05 -0.53 21.67
N ARG A 113 22.88 -0.31 22.27
CA ARG A 113 22.48 -0.95 23.54
C ARG A 113 22.17 -2.44 23.41
N PHE A 114 21.92 -2.90 22.18
CA PHE A 114 21.70 -4.31 21.83
C PHE A 114 22.98 -4.93 21.24
N SER A 115 23.57 -4.25 20.26
CA SER A 115 24.80 -4.67 19.59
C SER A 115 25.57 -3.46 19.05
N ALA A 116 26.79 -3.26 19.50
CA ALA A 116 27.68 -2.22 18.97
C ALA A 116 28.04 -2.47 17.51
N LYS A 117 28.12 -3.74 17.08
CA LYS A 117 28.36 -4.14 15.70
C LYS A 117 27.19 -3.72 14.80
N ASP A 118 25.96 -4.01 15.22
CA ASP A 118 24.77 -3.68 14.45
C ASP A 118 24.56 -2.17 14.34
N ALA A 119 24.96 -1.39 15.34
CA ALA A 119 24.91 0.07 15.28
C ALA A 119 25.70 0.63 14.09
N GLY A 120 26.94 0.14 13.88
CA GLY A 120 27.75 0.51 12.72
C GLY A 120 27.16 0.00 11.41
N LYS A 121 26.68 -1.24 11.40
CA LYS A 121 26.07 -1.86 10.22
C LYS A 121 24.74 -1.21 9.82
N TYR A 122 24.00 -0.62 10.75
CA TYR A 122 22.76 0.10 10.43
C TYR A 122 23.01 1.34 9.56
N ILE A 123 24.09 2.08 9.82
CA ILE A 123 24.48 3.23 8.99
C ILE A 123 24.84 2.74 7.58
N GLU A 124 25.70 1.70 7.48
CA GLU A 124 26.09 1.10 6.18
C GLU A 124 24.86 0.60 5.39
N PHE A 125 23.89 0.01 6.07
CA PHE A 125 22.64 -0.46 5.46
C PHE A 125 21.79 0.71 4.95
N ALA A 126 21.62 1.76 5.74
CA ALA A 126 20.89 2.96 5.34
C ALA A 126 21.52 3.63 4.12
N ASP A 127 22.86 3.77 4.12
CA ASP A 127 23.62 4.31 2.98
C ASP A 127 23.44 3.44 1.73
N THR A 128 23.44 2.11 1.89
CA THR A 128 23.19 1.16 0.80
C THR A 128 21.80 1.38 0.17
N LEU A 129 20.75 1.52 0.99
CA LEU A 129 19.41 1.81 0.48
C LEU A 129 19.34 3.18 -0.21
N ALA A 130 20.00 4.19 0.35
CA ALA A 130 20.07 5.53 -0.25
C ALA A 130 20.82 5.51 -1.60
N GLU A 131 21.89 4.73 -1.73
CA GLU A 131 22.63 4.53 -2.99
C GLU A 131 21.75 3.87 -4.07
N LEU A 132 20.92 2.90 -3.69
CA LEU A 132 20.02 2.18 -4.61
C LEU A 132 18.76 2.98 -4.98
N PHE A 133 18.33 3.90 -4.14
CA PHE A 133 17.08 4.64 -4.26
C PHE A 133 16.88 5.31 -5.64
N PRO A 134 17.84 6.05 -6.22
CA PRO A 134 17.62 6.74 -7.50
C PRO A 134 17.36 5.75 -8.66
N ILE A 135 18.03 4.60 -8.64
CA ILE A 135 17.92 3.61 -9.72
C ILE A 135 16.65 2.79 -9.58
N LEU A 136 16.37 2.30 -8.39
CA LEU A 136 15.13 1.58 -8.12
C LEU A 136 13.91 2.48 -8.30
N GLY A 137 14.01 3.76 -7.91
CA GLY A 137 12.97 4.77 -8.13
C GLY A 137 12.68 5.02 -9.61
N GLN A 138 13.70 4.99 -10.49
CA GLN A 138 13.48 5.04 -11.94
C GLN A 138 12.63 3.87 -12.43
N LEU A 139 12.88 2.63 -11.94
CA LEU A 139 12.09 1.45 -12.30
C LEU A 139 10.61 1.61 -11.94
N LEU A 140 10.29 2.31 -10.85
CA LEU A 140 8.88 2.58 -10.47
C LEU A 140 8.20 3.58 -11.42
N SER A 141 8.97 4.43 -12.08
CA SER A 141 8.46 5.56 -12.86
C SER A 141 8.39 5.28 -14.36
N ILE A 142 9.01 4.22 -14.85
CA ILE A 142 8.96 3.83 -16.26
C ILE A 142 7.77 2.93 -16.56
N THR A 143 7.30 2.97 -17.80
CA THR A 143 6.41 1.93 -18.31
C THR A 143 7.23 0.67 -18.55
N PRO A 144 6.77 -0.53 -18.11
CA PRO A 144 7.46 -1.76 -18.44
C PRO A 144 7.62 -1.90 -19.96
N PRO A 145 8.82 -2.29 -20.47
CA PRO A 145 9.06 -2.39 -21.90
C PRO A 145 8.23 -3.52 -22.53
N ALA A 146 7.87 -3.36 -23.79
CA ALA A 146 7.34 -4.47 -24.58
C ALA A 146 8.47 -5.47 -24.82
N ILE A 147 8.23 -6.77 -24.53
CA ILE A 147 9.27 -7.80 -24.64
C ILE A 147 9.46 -8.20 -26.11
N ASP A 148 8.36 -8.43 -26.85
CA ASP A 148 8.39 -8.94 -28.21
C ASP A 148 8.72 -7.87 -29.25
N SER A 149 8.34 -6.62 -29.00
CA SER A 149 8.51 -5.52 -29.95
C SER A 149 8.80 -4.20 -29.22
N PRO A 150 10.00 -4.04 -28.61
CA PRO A 150 10.33 -2.83 -27.88
C PRO A 150 10.36 -1.62 -28.82
N SER A 151 9.71 -0.53 -28.41
CA SER A 151 9.77 0.75 -29.12
C SER A 151 11.16 1.40 -28.96
N PRO A 152 11.54 2.37 -29.82
CA PRO A 152 12.76 3.14 -29.61
C PRO A 152 12.83 3.81 -28.24
N GLU A 153 11.67 4.23 -27.69
CA GLU A 153 11.58 4.78 -26.34
C GLU A 153 11.84 3.72 -25.27
N ASP A 154 11.33 2.50 -25.45
CA ASP A 154 11.60 1.37 -24.55
C ASP A 154 13.10 1.06 -24.53
N LEU A 155 13.73 0.99 -25.71
CA LEU A 155 15.17 0.74 -25.83
C LEU A 155 15.99 1.87 -25.18
N TRP A 156 15.59 3.12 -25.34
CA TRP A 156 16.23 4.25 -24.68
C TRP A 156 16.10 4.22 -23.16
N ASN A 157 14.90 3.89 -22.65
CA ASN A 157 14.66 3.76 -21.23
C ASN A 157 15.44 2.59 -20.62
N LEU A 158 15.50 1.45 -21.32
CA LEU A 158 16.33 0.30 -20.93
C LEU A 158 17.83 0.66 -20.93
N PHE A 159 18.29 1.38 -21.96
CA PHE A 159 19.68 1.84 -22.03
C PHE A 159 20.01 2.79 -20.88
N LYS A 160 19.14 3.79 -20.61
CA LYS A 160 19.32 4.74 -19.51
C LYS A 160 19.35 4.03 -18.15
N THR A 161 18.41 3.10 -17.92
CA THR A 161 18.34 2.28 -16.70
C THR A 161 19.57 1.40 -16.58
N GLY A 162 19.97 0.70 -17.65
CA GLY A 162 21.17 -0.15 -17.70
C GLY A 162 22.45 0.64 -17.44
N ARG A 163 22.54 1.87 -17.97
CA ARG A 163 23.67 2.77 -17.67
C ARG A 163 23.68 3.18 -16.20
N GLY A 164 22.50 3.48 -15.61
CA GLY A 164 22.36 3.76 -14.18
C GLY A 164 22.81 2.59 -13.32
N VAL A 165 22.31 1.38 -13.62
CA VAL A 165 22.69 0.15 -12.93
C VAL A 165 24.19 -0.14 -13.07
N ARG A 166 24.76 0.07 -14.28
CA ARG A 166 26.22 -0.05 -14.49
C ARG A 166 27.00 0.98 -13.68
N GLY A 167 26.45 2.16 -13.48
CA GLY A 167 27.03 3.24 -12.66
C GLY A 167 27.19 2.87 -11.18
N LEU A 168 26.36 1.94 -10.65
CA LEU A 168 26.53 1.38 -9.31
C LEU A 168 27.80 0.54 -9.13
N GLY A 169 28.47 0.17 -10.24
CA GLY A 169 29.62 -0.70 -10.22
C GLY A 169 29.26 -2.20 -10.14
N LYS A 170 30.26 -3.02 -10.47
CA LYS A 170 30.09 -4.47 -10.60
C LYS A 170 29.57 -5.13 -9.31
N LYS A 171 30.09 -4.73 -8.16
CA LYS A 171 29.70 -5.30 -6.86
C LYS A 171 28.20 -5.12 -6.59
N ARG A 172 27.69 -3.89 -6.68
CA ARG A 172 26.27 -3.58 -6.40
C ARG A 172 25.32 -4.22 -7.41
N LEU A 173 25.74 -4.36 -8.67
CA LEU A 173 24.96 -5.09 -9.67
C LEU A 173 24.79 -6.56 -9.26
N PHE A 174 25.86 -7.24 -8.86
CA PHE A 174 25.76 -8.61 -8.38
C PHE A 174 24.98 -8.73 -7.08
N ASP A 175 25.14 -7.78 -6.15
CA ASP A 175 24.33 -7.71 -4.93
C ASP A 175 22.84 -7.66 -5.26
N LEU A 176 22.40 -6.77 -6.16
CA LEU A 176 20.99 -6.66 -6.57
C LEU A 176 20.44 -7.94 -7.21
N LEU A 177 21.22 -8.58 -8.10
CA LEU A 177 20.84 -9.83 -8.74
C LEU A 177 20.68 -10.97 -7.73
N ARG A 178 21.51 -10.97 -6.69
CA ARG A 178 21.47 -11.96 -5.61
C ARG A 178 20.36 -11.66 -4.61
N TRP A 179 20.20 -10.40 -4.18
CA TRP A 179 19.20 -10.00 -3.20
C TRP A 179 17.77 -10.10 -3.72
N GLY A 180 17.55 -9.84 -5.01
CA GLY A 180 16.19 -9.88 -5.58
C GLY A 180 15.42 -11.16 -5.25
N PRO A 181 15.93 -12.37 -5.51
CA PRO A 181 15.24 -13.62 -5.18
C PRO A 181 15.37 -14.05 -3.71
N MET A 182 16.21 -13.40 -2.89
CA MET A 182 16.41 -13.80 -1.49
C MET A 182 15.17 -13.63 -0.64
N ALA A 183 15.10 -14.41 0.45
CA ALA A 183 14.20 -14.16 1.57
C ALA A 183 14.64 -12.91 2.35
N ALA A 184 13.69 -12.12 2.84
CA ALA A 184 14.01 -10.93 3.63
C ALA A 184 14.75 -11.28 4.93
N ALA A 185 14.45 -12.44 5.53
CA ALA A 185 15.15 -12.94 6.71
C ALA A 185 16.63 -13.16 6.45
N ASP A 186 16.99 -13.84 5.32
CA ASP A 186 18.38 -14.05 4.92
C ASP A 186 19.08 -12.72 4.60
N PHE A 187 18.38 -11.84 3.89
CA PHE A 187 18.93 -10.54 3.51
C PHE A 187 19.31 -9.69 4.73
N VAL A 188 18.42 -9.56 5.72
CA VAL A 188 18.71 -8.76 6.92
C VAL A 188 19.76 -9.43 7.82
N ALA A 189 19.87 -10.78 7.78
CA ALA A 189 20.87 -11.54 8.51
C ALA A 189 22.30 -11.31 8.00
N GLU A 190 22.47 -10.89 6.73
CA GLU A 190 23.79 -10.50 6.20
C GLU A 190 24.35 -9.22 6.88
N PHE A 191 23.48 -8.38 7.42
CA PHE A 191 23.84 -7.10 8.02
C PHE A 191 23.81 -7.15 9.56
N PHE A 192 22.82 -7.83 10.15
CA PHE A 192 22.48 -7.68 11.56
C PHE A 192 22.41 -9.02 12.30
N GLU A 193 22.70 -8.96 13.61
CA GLU A 193 22.55 -10.08 14.55
C GLU A 193 21.40 -9.86 15.56
N THR A 194 20.95 -8.62 15.77
CA THR A 194 19.86 -8.28 16.70
C THR A 194 18.51 -8.67 16.09
N GLU A 195 17.81 -9.63 16.69
CA GLU A 195 16.55 -10.18 16.17
C GLU A 195 15.45 -9.11 15.99
N LEU A 196 15.26 -8.21 16.98
CA LEU A 196 14.29 -7.14 16.88
C LEU A 196 14.58 -6.23 15.67
N LEU A 197 15.84 -5.87 15.43
CA LEU A 197 16.25 -5.05 14.30
C LEU A 197 15.97 -5.75 12.95
N ARG A 198 16.31 -7.05 12.89
CA ARG A 198 16.01 -7.89 11.72
C ARG A 198 14.52 -7.93 11.42
N ALA A 199 13.68 -8.18 12.45
CA ALA A 199 12.23 -8.28 12.30
C ALA A 199 11.60 -6.99 11.78
N VAL A 200 11.96 -5.84 12.36
CA VAL A 200 11.42 -4.53 11.93
C VAL A 200 11.74 -4.23 10.46
N ILE A 201 12.96 -4.53 10.01
CA ILE A 201 13.37 -4.28 8.63
C ILE A 201 12.73 -5.31 7.69
N ALA A 202 12.76 -6.60 8.03
CA ALA A 202 12.18 -7.68 7.21
C ALA A 202 10.67 -7.53 7.02
N ALA A 203 9.96 -6.96 8.00
CA ALA A 203 8.53 -6.69 7.92
C ALA A 203 8.14 -5.86 6.68
N ARG A 204 9.04 -5.01 6.15
CA ARG A 204 8.81 -4.30 4.89
C ARG A 204 8.67 -5.23 3.69
N GLY A 205 9.33 -6.38 3.71
CA GLY A 205 9.28 -7.37 2.63
C GLY A 205 7.98 -8.20 2.62
N ILE A 206 7.28 -8.26 3.75
CA ILE A 206 6.11 -9.12 3.90
C ILE A 206 4.79 -8.35 4.01
N PHE A 207 4.80 -7.05 4.32
CA PHE A 207 3.59 -6.27 4.54
C PHE A 207 2.62 -6.36 3.35
N GLY A 208 1.37 -6.79 3.59
CA GLY A 208 0.33 -6.94 2.57
C GLY A 208 0.64 -8.02 1.52
N THR A 209 1.52 -8.97 1.80
CA THR A 209 1.81 -10.13 0.95
C THR A 209 1.29 -11.42 1.60
N ALA A 210 1.17 -12.49 0.83
CA ALA A 210 0.91 -13.85 1.32
C ALA A 210 2.22 -14.65 1.42
N MET A 211 3.30 -14.00 1.90
CA MET A 211 4.64 -14.58 2.05
C MET A 211 5.18 -14.26 3.45
N GLY A 212 5.84 -15.22 4.07
CA GLY A 212 6.57 -15.03 5.33
C GLY A 212 7.98 -14.48 5.09
N PRO A 213 8.70 -14.03 6.15
CA PRO A 213 10.04 -13.47 6.01
C PRO A 213 11.08 -14.45 5.45
N TRP A 214 10.88 -15.77 5.58
CA TRP A 214 11.71 -16.82 4.97
C TRP A 214 11.28 -17.18 3.54
N SER A 215 10.23 -16.57 3.01
CA SER A 215 9.81 -16.83 1.63
C SER A 215 10.73 -16.14 0.63
N ALA A 216 11.14 -16.87 -0.41
CA ALA A 216 11.94 -16.32 -1.50
C ALA A 216 11.25 -15.14 -2.20
N GLY A 217 12.02 -14.11 -2.57
CA GLY A 217 11.53 -12.93 -3.27
C GLY A 217 10.97 -11.82 -2.35
N THR A 218 10.90 -12.04 -1.04
CA THR A 218 10.45 -10.99 -0.09
C THR A 218 11.45 -9.84 0.00
N THR A 219 12.72 -10.07 -0.29
CA THR A 219 13.71 -8.98 -0.45
C THR A 219 13.40 -8.10 -1.65
N ALA A 220 12.92 -8.64 -2.78
CA ALA A 220 12.49 -7.80 -3.91
C ALA A 220 11.33 -6.86 -3.52
N VAL A 221 10.38 -7.33 -2.70
CA VAL A 221 9.30 -6.48 -2.16
C VAL A 221 9.85 -5.40 -1.23
N LEU A 222 10.81 -5.74 -0.37
CA LEU A 222 11.50 -4.78 0.49
C LEU A 222 12.21 -3.70 -0.35
N LEU A 223 12.97 -4.09 -1.36
CA LEU A 223 13.66 -3.17 -2.26
C LEU A 223 12.71 -2.31 -3.10
N LEU A 224 11.59 -2.88 -3.57
CA LEU A 224 10.53 -2.13 -4.25
C LEU A 224 9.96 -1.01 -3.36
N ARG A 225 9.82 -1.27 -2.07
CA ARG A 225 9.39 -0.25 -1.09
C ARG A 225 10.48 0.74 -0.75
N ALA A 226 11.73 0.28 -0.67
CA ALA A 226 12.88 1.15 -0.50
C ALA A 226 13.06 2.09 -1.70
N ALA A 227 12.65 1.68 -2.90
CA ALA A 227 12.62 2.50 -4.09
C ALA A 227 11.65 3.70 -4.01
N ALA A 228 10.66 3.64 -3.13
CA ALA A 228 9.74 4.74 -2.88
C ALA A 228 10.12 5.57 -1.62
N ASP A 229 10.73 4.91 -0.61
CA ASP A 229 11.27 5.54 0.59
C ASP A 229 12.52 4.76 1.06
N PRO A 230 13.74 5.31 0.94
CA PRO A 230 14.99 4.61 1.23
C PRO A 230 15.26 4.42 2.73
N HIS A 231 14.48 5.03 3.62
CA HIS A 231 14.69 4.83 5.05
C HIS A 231 14.51 3.34 5.44
N PRO A 232 15.40 2.73 6.26
CA PRO A 232 15.36 1.30 6.59
C PRO A 232 14.02 0.77 7.03
N VAL A 233 13.27 1.51 7.85
CA VAL A 233 11.95 1.10 8.36
C VAL A 233 10.77 1.70 7.57
N GLY A 234 11.02 2.50 6.54
CA GLY A 234 10.00 3.08 5.67
C GLY A 234 9.24 4.27 6.24
N SER A 235 8.17 4.64 5.54
CA SER A 235 7.39 5.84 5.82
C SER A 235 6.56 5.73 7.11
N ALA A 236 6.41 6.89 7.77
CA ALA A 236 5.46 7.13 8.84
C ALA A 236 4.85 8.53 8.65
N SER A 237 4.23 8.79 7.50
CA SER A 237 3.58 10.06 7.19
C SER A 237 2.08 9.95 7.38
N PHE A 238 1.49 10.92 8.06
CA PHE A 238 0.06 10.96 8.38
C PHE A 238 -0.57 12.22 7.83
N SER A 239 -1.82 12.15 7.41
CA SER A 239 -2.60 13.31 7.01
C SER A 239 -3.50 13.73 8.16
N HIS A 240 -3.55 15.02 8.49
CA HIS A 240 -4.57 15.57 9.40
C HIS A 240 -5.97 15.32 8.83
N GLY A 241 -6.90 14.89 9.66
CA GLY A 241 -8.23 14.39 9.25
C GLY A 241 -8.21 12.96 8.71
N GLY A 242 -7.05 12.25 8.84
CA GLY A 242 -6.83 10.92 8.33
C GLY A 242 -6.69 10.86 6.81
N LEU A 243 -6.65 9.66 6.24
CA LEU A 243 -6.43 9.47 4.79
C LEU A 243 -7.60 9.96 3.91
N GLY A 244 -8.80 10.09 4.48
CA GLY A 244 -9.92 10.71 3.78
C GLY A 244 -9.67 12.18 3.43
N SER A 245 -8.95 12.93 4.26
CA SER A 245 -8.53 14.30 3.94
C SER A 245 -7.51 14.34 2.82
N PHE A 246 -6.55 13.43 2.81
CA PHE A 246 -5.58 13.28 1.73
C PHE A 246 -6.27 13.01 0.38
N THR A 247 -7.18 12.04 0.31
CA THR A 247 -7.87 11.72 -0.96
C THR A 247 -8.87 12.78 -1.38
N ARG A 248 -9.47 13.50 -0.44
CA ARG A 248 -10.30 14.69 -0.72
C ARG A 248 -9.45 15.79 -1.37
N ALA A 249 -8.27 16.09 -0.84
CA ALA A 249 -7.35 17.06 -1.44
C ALA A 249 -6.96 16.65 -2.88
N MET A 250 -6.71 15.36 -3.12
CA MET A 250 -6.46 14.84 -4.47
C MET A 250 -7.67 15.07 -5.39
N ALA A 251 -8.89 14.83 -4.91
CA ALA A 251 -10.12 15.04 -5.68
C ALA A 251 -10.35 16.52 -6.01
N GLU A 252 -10.13 17.43 -5.04
CA GLU A 252 -10.25 18.87 -5.28
C GLU A 252 -9.20 19.37 -6.28
N SER A 253 -7.96 18.88 -6.17
CA SER A 253 -6.92 19.16 -7.17
C SER A 253 -7.32 18.66 -8.57
N ALA A 254 -7.87 17.46 -8.66
CA ALA A 254 -8.35 16.91 -9.93
C ALA A 254 -9.51 17.73 -10.50
N ARG A 255 -10.49 18.14 -9.66
CA ARG A 255 -11.59 19.04 -10.09
C ARG A 255 -11.07 20.39 -10.58
N ALA A 256 -10.10 20.98 -9.88
CA ALA A 256 -9.47 22.23 -10.29
C ALA A 256 -8.73 22.11 -11.65
N ALA A 257 -8.27 20.91 -12.00
CA ALA A 257 -7.68 20.61 -13.31
C ALA A 257 -8.72 20.32 -14.41
N GLY A 258 -10.03 20.28 -14.08
CA GLY A 258 -11.11 20.03 -15.03
C GLY A 258 -11.65 18.60 -15.05
N VAL A 259 -11.37 17.79 -14.02
CA VAL A 259 -11.94 16.44 -13.86
C VAL A 259 -13.38 16.56 -13.33
N GLU A 260 -14.31 15.91 -14.01
CA GLU A 260 -15.66 15.67 -13.49
C GLU A 260 -15.64 14.43 -12.58
N ILE A 261 -16.23 14.52 -11.39
CA ILE A 261 -16.33 13.40 -10.43
C ILE A 261 -17.79 13.22 -10.07
N ARG A 262 -18.33 12.03 -10.36
CA ARG A 262 -19.68 11.63 -10.00
C ARG A 262 -19.62 10.46 -9.01
N THR A 263 -20.15 10.67 -7.84
CA THR A 263 -20.35 9.66 -6.79
C THR A 263 -21.73 9.01 -6.93
N ASP A 264 -22.01 7.97 -6.14
CA ASP A 264 -23.23 7.16 -6.24
C ASP A 264 -23.52 6.66 -7.66
N ALA A 265 -22.43 6.36 -8.39
CA ALA A 265 -22.43 6.00 -9.80
C ALA A 265 -21.72 4.65 -10.01
N GLU A 266 -22.36 3.58 -9.52
CA GLU A 266 -21.82 2.23 -9.67
C GLU A 266 -21.86 1.78 -11.13
N VAL A 267 -20.71 1.51 -11.72
CA VAL A 267 -20.60 0.90 -13.04
C VAL A 267 -20.87 -0.59 -12.91
N ARG A 268 -21.87 -1.08 -13.65
CA ARG A 268 -22.25 -2.49 -13.69
C ARG A 268 -21.67 -3.22 -14.91
N HIS A 269 -21.54 -2.52 -16.04
CA HIS A 269 -21.09 -3.18 -17.27
C HIS A 269 -20.32 -2.23 -18.19
N ILE A 270 -19.26 -2.74 -18.82
CA ILE A 270 -18.49 -2.08 -19.89
C ILE A 270 -18.97 -2.64 -21.22
N ARG A 271 -19.56 -1.80 -22.07
CA ARG A 271 -20.05 -2.21 -23.40
C ARG A 271 -18.89 -2.28 -24.38
N VAL A 272 -18.81 -3.43 -25.06
CA VAL A 272 -17.79 -3.70 -26.08
C VAL A 272 -18.50 -4.07 -27.38
N LYS A 273 -18.03 -3.50 -28.50
CA LYS A 273 -18.47 -3.86 -29.86
C LYS A 273 -17.23 -3.94 -30.75
N ASP A 274 -17.14 -4.99 -31.54
CA ASP A 274 -16.01 -5.22 -32.47
C ASP A 274 -14.63 -5.11 -31.80
N GLY A 275 -14.52 -5.62 -30.56
CA GLY A 275 -13.29 -5.61 -29.74
C GLY A 275 -12.88 -4.22 -29.23
N ALA A 276 -13.77 -3.24 -29.22
CA ALA A 276 -13.53 -1.89 -28.70
C ALA A 276 -14.61 -1.45 -27.72
N VAL A 277 -14.21 -0.65 -26.71
CA VAL A 277 -15.18 -0.02 -25.81
C VAL A 277 -16.10 0.93 -26.56
N THR A 278 -17.40 0.89 -26.24
CA THR A 278 -18.42 1.81 -26.78
C THR A 278 -19.16 2.58 -25.70
N GLY A 279 -19.03 2.18 -24.43
CA GLY A 279 -19.68 2.86 -23.33
C GLY A 279 -19.73 2.02 -22.04
N LEU A 280 -20.47 2.54 -21.10
CA LEU A 280 -20.70 1.95 -19.77
C LEU A 280 -22.18 1.92 -19.46
N VAL A 281 -22.59 0.99 -18.60
CA VAL A 281 -23.94 0.94 -18.01
C VAL A 281 -23.80 1.01 -16.49
N LEU A 282 -24.51 1.92 -15.86
CA LEU A 282 -24.58 2.04 -14.40
C LEU A 282 -25.58 1.05 -13.79
N ALA A 283 -25.50 0.84 -12.48
CA ALA A 283 -26.41 -0.04 -11.75
C ALA A 283 -27.88 0.42 -11.81
N ASN A 284 -28.13 1.73 -11.97
CA ASN A 284 -29.47 2.32 -12.17
C ASN A 284 -29.99 2.22 -13.61
N GLY A 285 -29.24 1.58 -14.53
CA GLY A 285 -29.59 1.44 -15.94
C GLY A 285 -29.17 2.61 -16.84
N GLU A 286 -28.59 3.67 -16.30
CA GLU A 286 -28.09 4.80 -17.10
C GLU A 286 -26.94 4.37 -18.00
N GLU A 287 -27.01 4.74 -19.28
CA GLU A 287 -25.99 4.42 -20.28
C GLU A 287 -25.11 5.62 -20.57
N PHE A 288 -23.79 5.40 -20.51
CA PHE A 288 -22.78 6.41 -20.83
C PHE A 288 -22.00 5.99 -22.09
N PRO A 289 -22.15 6.70 -23.22
CA PRO A 289 -21.24 6.52 -24.33
C PRO A 289 -19.83 6.96 -23.95
N ALA A 290 -18.84 6.13 -24.25
CA ALA A 290 -17.43 6.43 -23.98
C ALA A 290 -16.55 5.84 -25.08
N ASN A 291 -15.62 6.64 -25.58
CA ASN A 291 -14.66 6.20 -26.58
C ASN A 291 -13.40 5.60 -25.94
N ALA A 292 -13.16 5.87 -24.65
CA ALA A 292 -12.10 5.29 -23.86
C ALA A 292 -12.55 5.14 -22.41
N VAL A 293 -12.20 4.01 -21.81
CA VAL A 293 -12.48 3.68 -20.41
C VAL A 293 -11.18 3.29 -19.70
N VAL A 294 -11.02 3.79 -18.49
CA VAL A 294 -9.89 3.46 -17.62
C VAL A 294 -10.41 2.81 -16.34
N SER A 295 -10.06 1.57 -16.10
CA SER A 295 -10.44 0.88 -14.88
C SER A 295 -9.43 1.13 -13.75
N GLY A 296 -9.90 1.73 -12.67
CA GLY A 296 -9.15 1.89 -11.41
C GLY A 296 -9.37 0.73 -10.43
N VAL A 297 -10.24 -0.24 -10.76
CA VAL A 297 -10.50 -1.44 -9.96
C VAL A 297 -9.56 -2.59 -10.36
N ASP A 298 -9.57 -3.69 -9.60
CA ASP A 298 -8.67 -4.81 -9.88
C ASP A 298 -9.00 -5.54 -11.20
N PRO A 299 -8.03 -6.28 -11.78
CA PRO A 299 -8.21 -6.95 -13.06
C PRO A 299 -9.33 -8.00 -13.05
N LYS A 300 -9.50 -8.78 -11.97
CA LYS A 300 -10.54 -9.79 -11.92
C LYS A 300 -11.92 -9.16 -11.94
N ARG A 301 -12.11 -8.08 -11.16
CA ARG A 301 -13.34 -7.30 -11.18
C ARG A 301 -13.58 -6.68 -12.56
N THR A 302 -12.54 -6.09 -13.16
CA THR A 302 -12.64 -5.50 -14.50
C THR A 302 -13.09 -6.51 -15.56
N PHE A 303 -12.42 -7.67 -15.62
CA PHE A 303 -12.59 -8.60 -16.73
C PHE A 303 -13.67 -9.68 -16.51
N PHE A 304 -14.06 -9.98 -15.26
CA PHE A 304 -15.04 -11.03 -14.97
C PHE A 304 -16.34 -10.52 -14.36
N HIS A 305 -16.38 -9.26 -13.90
CA HIS A 305 -17.59 -8.67 -13.33
C HIS A 305 -18.13 -7.49 -14.14
N LEU A 306 -17.25 -6.70 -14.78
CA LEU A 306 -17.65 -5.53 -15.55
C LEU A 306 -17.69 -5.78 -17.07
N LEU A 307 -17.11 -6.88 -17.55
CA LEU A 307 -17.13 -7.30 -18.95
C LEU A 307 -17.85 -8.64 -19.09
N ASP A 308 -18.38 -8.90 -20.27
CA ASP A 308 -18.73 -10.25 -20.68
C ASP A 308 -17.44 -11.03 -20.97
N PRO A 309 -17.12 -12.10 -20.21
CA PRO A 309 -15.90 -12.88 -20.42
C PRO A 309 -15.76 -13.48 -21.82
N SER A 310 -16.87 -13.65 -22.57
CA SER A 310 -16.85 -14.12 -23.97
C SER A 310 -16.12 -13.16 -24.93
N GLN A 311 -15.92 -11.92 -24.53
CA GLN A 311 -15.16 -10.91 -25.28
C GLN A 311 -13.63 -11.05 -25.13
N LEU A 312 -13.17 -11.96 -24.26
CA LEU A 312 -11.75 -12.13 -23.91
C LEU A 312 -11.16 -13.35 -24.64
N ASP A 313 -9.90 -13.22 -25.05
CA ASP A 313 -9.11 -14.38 -25.42
C ASP A 313 -9.02 -15.37 -24.25
N PRO A 314 -9.24 -16.69 -24.48
CA PRO A 314 -9.22 -17.67 -23.41
C PRO A 314 -7.89 -17.74 -22.64
N THR A 315 -6.76 -17.52 -23.32
CA THR A 315 -5.42 -17.53 -22.70
C THR A 315 -5.26 -16.32 -21.79
N PHE A 316 -5.71 -15.14 -22.24
CA PHE A 316 -5.71 -13.94 -21.40
C PHE A 316 -6.62 -14.11 -20.18
N ALA A 317 -7.84 -14.60 -20.38
CA ALA A 317 -8.78 -14.87 -19.28
C ALA A 317 -8.20 -15.83 -18.25
N LEU A 318 -7.54 -16.90 -18.69
CA LEU A 318 -6.86 -17.85 -17.80
C LEU A 318 -5.72 -17.19 -17.01
N ARG A 319 -4.90 -16.34 -17.63
CA ARG A 319 -3.83 -15.60 -16.97
C ARG A 319 -4.39 -14.66 -15.89
N ILE A 320 -5.47 -13.92 -16.18
CA ILE A 320 -6.15 -13.05 -15.19
C ILE A 320 -6.76 -13.88 -14.05
N LYS A 321 -7.39 -15.02 -14.35
CA LYS A 321 -7.92 -15.93 -13.32
C LYS A 321 -6.83 -16.40 -12.37
N ASN A 322 -5.64 -16.68 -12.88
CA ASN A 322 -4.48 -17.15 -12.11
C ASN A 322 -3.70 -16.01 -11.43
N PHE A 323 -3.95 -14.75 -11.77
CA PHE A 323 -3.38 -13.61 -11.07
C PHE A 323 -3.76 -13.68 -9.59
N ARG A 324 -2.76 -13.81 -8.69
CA ARG A 324 -3.01 -14.00 -7.27
C ARG A 324 -3.45 -12.69 -6.62
N SER A 325 -4.58 -12.75 -5.93
CA SER A 325 -5.18 -11.62 -5.22
C SER A 325 -5.82 -12.03 -3.89
N ASN A 326 -5.29 -13.08 -3.23
CA ASN A 326 -5.76 -13.47 -1.91
C ASN A 326 -5.17 -12.52 -0.86
N GLY A 327 -6.02 -11.72 -0.25
CA GLY A 327 -5.65 -10.81 0.83
C GLY A 327 -5.32 -11.56 2.12
N THR A 328 -4.40 -11.00 2.87
CA THR A 328 -3.94 -11.53 4.17
C THR A 328 -3.96 -10.45 5.24
N ALA A 329 -4.70 -9.37 5.02
CA ALA A 329 -4.71 -8.24 5.92
C ALA A 329 -6.08 -8.01 6.54
N ALA A 330 -6.10 -7.80 7.84
CA ALA A 330 -7.26 -7.29 8.57
C ALA A 330 -6.92 -5.97 9.28
N LYS A 331 -7.93 -5.25 9.72
CA LYS A 331 -7.78 -4.01 10.46
C LYS A 331 -8.60 -4.07 11.74
N VAL A 332 -7.99 -3.62 12.85
CA VAL A 332 -8.68 -3.48 14.13
C VAL A 332 -8.52 -2.06 14.62
N HIS A 333 -9.65 -1.40 14.88
CA HIS A 333 -9.71 -0.08 15.50
C HIS A 333 -10.22 -0.21 16.92
N LEU A 334 -9.56 0.45 17.84
CA LEU A 334 -9.95 0.54 19.24
C LEU A 334 -10.23 2.01 19.59
N ALA A 335 -11.41 2.26 20.13
CA ALA A 335 -11.75 3.52 20.79
C ALA A 335 -11.29 3.42 22.24
N LEU A 336 -10.41 4.32 22.68
CA LEU A 336 -9.78 4.29 23.99
C LEU A 336 -10.15 5.52 24.82
N ASN A 337 -10.40 5.32 26.11
CA ASN A 337 -10.68 6.42 27.05
C ASN A 337 -9.41 7.11 27.56
N ASP A 338 -8.24 6.53 27.34
CA ASP A 338 -6.93 7.10 27.72
C ASP A 338 -5.83 6.51 26.84
N LEU A 339 -4.60 7.02 26.95
CA LEU A 339 -3.42 6.54 26.24
C LEU A 339 -2.86 5.27 26.92
N PRO A 340 -2.66 4.15 26.17
CA PRO A 340 -2.09 2.94 26.77
C PRO A 340 -0.63 3.13 27.17
N ASN A 341 -0.29 2.58 28.32
CA ASN A 341 1.08 2.60 28.87
C ASN A 341 1.90 1.44 28.32
N PHE A 342 3.01 1.77 27.65
CA PHE A 342 4.00 0.79 27.19
C PHE A 342 5.21 0.79 28.15
N PRO A 343 5.37 -0.19 29.05
CA PRO A 343 6.49 -0.23 30.02
C PRO A 343 7.88 -0.25 29.37
N ALA A 344 7.98 -0.63 28.09
CA ALA A 344 9.23 -0.57 27.33
C ALA A 344 9.70 0.88 27.04
N LEU A 345 8.83 1.88 27.18
CA LEU A 345 9.18 3.29 27.09
C LEU A 345 9.65 3.79 28.47
N THR A 346 10.90 3.54 28.77
CA THR A 346 11.57 4.14 29.94
C THR A 346 12.04 5.56 29.64
N ASP A 347 12.35 6.35 30.67
CA ASP A 347 12.91 7.70 30.49
C ASP A 347 14.16 7.71 29.60
N ALA A 348 14.99 6.67 29.70
CA ALA A 348 16.21 6.52 28.90
C ALA A 348 15.90 6.27 27.40
N ILE A 349 14.69 5.77 27.06
CA ILE A 349 14.24 5.52 25.67
C ILE A 349 13.41 6.69 25.17
N ALA A 350 12.54 7.22 26.03
CA ALA A 350 11.63 8.31 25.71
C ALA A 350 12.23 9.70 25.98
N ALA A 351 13.50 9.90 25.65
CA ALA A 351 14.20 11.18 25.91
C ALA A 351 13.47 12.41 25.31
N ASP A 352 12.65 12.22 24.26
CA ASP A 352 11.81 13.26 23.66
C ASP A 352 10.37 13.29 24.22
N GLY A 353 10.06 12.44 25.20
CA GLY A 353 8.73 12.26 25.79
C GLY A 353 7.94 11.09 25.19
N PHE A 354 7.09 10.49 26.03
CA PHE A 354 6.30 9.28 25.71
C PHE A 354 5.36 9.50 24.51
N ILE A 355 4.63 10.62 24.49
CA ILE A 355 3.70 10.95 23.39
C ILE A 355 4.43 10.96 22.05
N LYS A 356 5.61 11.60 22.00
CA LYS A 356 6.38 11.70 20.77
C LYS A 356 6.91 10.34 20.30
N ALA A 357 7.31 9.48 21.23
CA ALA A 357 7.78 8.13 20.94
C ALA A 357 6.66 7.25 20.33
N LEU A 358 5.40 7.45 20.74
CA LEU A 358 4.24 6.71 20.26
C LEU A 358 3.57 7.32 19.03
N SER A 359 3.96 8.53 18.61
CA SER A 359 3.32 9.24 17.48
C SER A 359 3.57 8.59 16.12
N GLY A 360 4.62 7.77 16.00
CA GLY A 360 4.95 7.02 14.80
C GLY A 360 4.15 5.72 14.67
N ARG A 361 4.72 4.76 13.93
CA ARG A 361 4.21 3.39 13.90
C ARG A 361 4.78 2.59 15.06
N ILE A 362 3.99 1.67 15.59
CA ILE A 362 4.37 0.74 16.65
C ILE A 362 4.44 -0.65 16.02
N HIS A 363 5.62 -1.27 16.03
CA HIS A 363 5.86 -2.59 15.45
C HIS A 363 5.76 -3.68 16.52
N ILE A 364 4.81 -4.59 16.39
CA ILE A 364 4.60 -5.72 17.29
C ILE A 364 5.00 -7.01 16.58
N GLY A 365 6.23 -7.41 16.77
CA GLY A 365 6.86 -8.58 16.14
C GLY A 365 8.34 -8.62 16.53
N PRO A 366 8.70 -9.25 17.68
CA PRO A 366 10.01 -9.09 18.32
C PRO A 366 11.16 -9.78 17.59
N ASP A 367 10.87 -10.77 16.75
CA ASP A 367 11.87 -11.57 16.05
C ASP A 367 11.33 -12.10 14.70
N ILE A 368 12.24 -12.60 13.86
CA ILE A 368 11.91 -13.17 12.54
C ILE A 368 10.99 -14.38 12.65
N ASP A 369 11.23 -15.26 13.63
CA ASP A 369 10.44 -16.48 13.80
C ASP A 369 9.01 -16.17 14.27
N TYR A 370 8.82 -15.09 15.02
CA TYR A 370 7.49 -14.60 15.36
C TYR A 370 6.70 -14.22 14.09
N LEU A 371 7.33 -13.50 13.18
CA LEU A 371 6.72 -13.12 11.89
C LEU A 371 6.41 -14.35 11.03
N GLU A 372 7.31 -15.33 11.01
CA GLU A 372 7.12 -16.57 10.25
C GLU A 372 5.99 -17.42 10.83
N ARG A 373 5.92 -17.60 12.16
CA ARG A 373 4.81 -18.32 12.81
C ARG A 373 3.46 -17.66 12.54
N ALA A 374 3.41 -16.33 12.45
CA ALA A 374 2.19 -15.62 12.07
C ALA A 374 1.78 -15.94 10.63
N PHE A 375 2.75 -16.03 9.71
CA PHE A 375 2.53 -16.44 8.33
C PHE A 375 2.08 -17.90 8.22
N ASP A 376 2.76 -18.83 8.91
CA ASP A 376 2.44 -20.25 8.86
C ASP A 376 0.98 -20.53 9.24
N ALA A 377 0.46 -19.86 10.27
CA ALA A 377 -0.96 -19.99 10.62
C ALA A 377 -1.89 -19.61 9.46
N SER A 378 -1.57 -18.52 8.75
CA SER A 378 -2.34 -18.02 7.61
C SER A 378 -2.24 -18.94 6.39
N LYS A 379 -1.06 -19.51 6.14
CA LYS A 379 -0.81 -20.48 5.06
C LYS A 379 -1.75 -21.68 5.11
N TYR A 380 -2.12 -22.09 6.31
CA TYR A 380 -3.05 -23.20 6.53
C TYR A 380 -4.51 -22.75 6.78
N GLY A 381 -4.83 -21.48 6.50
CA GLY A 381 -6.19 -20.95 6.57
C GLY A 381 -6.67 -20.60 7.98
N GLY A 382 -5.73 -20.35 8.89
CA GLY A 382 -5.99 -19.79 10.23
C GLY A 382 -5.39 -18.39 10.37
N PHE A 383 -5.47 -17.83 11.56
CA PHE A 383 -4.69 -16.66 11.96
C PHE A 383 -3.95 -16.99 13.26
N SER A 384 -2.78 -16.39 13.44
CA SER A 384 -1.91 -16.66 14.59
C SER A 384 -2.59 -16.23 15.90
N SER A 385 -2.32 -16.97 16.98
CA SER A 385 -2.66 -16.54 18.35
C SER A 385 -1.79 -15.37 18.83
N ALA A 386 -0.68 -15.09 18.12
CA ALA A 386 0.22 -13.97 18.32
C ALA A 386 0.53 -13.35 16.93
N PRO A 387 -0.40 -12.55 16.36
CA PRO A 387 -0.25 -11.99 15.01
C PRO A 387 0.80 -10.88 14.97
N TYR A 388 1.45 -10.72 13.82
CA TYR A 388 2.22 -9.51 13.54
C TYR A 388 1.27 -8.32 13.37
N LEU A 389 1.56 -7.23 14.12
CA LEU A 389 0.77 -6.00 14.08
C LEU A 389 1.66 -4.80 13.73
N ASP A 390 1.17 -3.96 12.81
CA ASP A 390 1.67 -2.60 12.61
C ASP A 390 0.60 -1.65 13.15
N VAL A 391 0.94 -0.87 14.18
CA VAL A 391 -0.03 -0.14 14.99
C VAL A 391 0.25 1.35 14.92
N THR A 392 -0.79 2.17 15.01
CA THR A 392 -0.69 3.64 15.12
C THR A 392 -1.69 4.17 16.14
N ILE A 393 -1.37 5.31 16.76
CA ILE A 393 -2.28 6.09 17.61
C ILE A 393 -2.44 7.48 16.97
N PRO A 394 -3.23 7.58 15.88
CA PRO A 394 -3.27 8.78 15.06
C PRO A 394 -3.73 10.05 15.81
N THR A 395 -4.48 9.89 16.89
CA THR A 395 -4.92 11.00 17.76
C THR A 395 -3.77 11.73 18.46
N LEU A 396 -2.56 11.14 18.52
CA LEU A 396 -1.36 11.84 19.03
C LEU A 396 -0.84 12.91 18.06
N LEU A 397 -1.20 12.81 16.79
CA LEU A 397 -0.87 13.78 15.75
C LEU A 397 -2.07 14.63 15.34
N ASP A 398 -3.27 14.08 15.49
CA ASP A 398 -4.52 14.73 15.12
C ASP A 398 -5.62 14.43 16.15
N PRO A 399 -5.74 15.26 17.19
CA PRO A 399 -6.74 15.07 18.23
C PRO A 399 -8.20 15.13 17.74
N THR A 400 -8.46 15.66 16.54
CA THR A 400 -9.83 15.77 15.99
C THR A 400 -10.45 14.42 15.61
N LEU A 401 -9.66 13.33 15.66
CA LEU A 401 -10.11 11.97 15.33
C LEU A 401 -10.85 11.29 16.50
N ALA A 402 -10.85 11.86 17.71
CA ALA A 402 -11.54 11.33 18.88
C ALA A 402 -12.08 12.48 19.75
N PRO A 403 -13.01 12.22 20.70
CA PRO A 403 -13.36 13.18 21.72
C PRO A 403 -12.16 13.62 22.57
N GLU A 404 -12.24 14.79 23.19
CA GLU A 404 -11.18 15.35 24.02
C GLU A 404 -10.72 14.36 25.11
N GLY A 405 -9.40 14.19 25.25
CA GLY A 405 -8.79 13.27 26.21
C GLY A 405 -8.87 11.79 25.84
N LYS A 406 -9.48 11.45 24.69
CA LYS A 406 -9.62 10.07 24.21
C LYS A 406 -8.73 9.80 23.00
N HIS A 407 -8.50 8.51 22.72
CA HIS A 407 -7.57 8.11 21.69
C HIS A 407 -8.13 7.03 20.76
N VAL A 408 -7.64 7.03 19.52
CA VAL A 408 -7.82 5.92 18.56
C VAL A 408 -6.54 5.12 18.50
N LEU A 409 -6.62 3.80 18.69
CA LEU A 409 -5.55 2.88 18.33
C LEU A 409 -6.00 2.09 17.10
N SER A 410 -5.15 2.08 16.09
CA SER A 410 -5.43 1.45 14.79
C SER A 410 -4.35 0.40 14.50
N ALA A 411 -4.74 -0.89 14.55
CA ALA A 411 -3.85 -2.01 14.29
C ALA A 411 -4.10 -2.60 12.91
N TYR A 412 -3.07 -2.65 12.08
CA TYR A 412 -3.03 -3.47 10.88
C TYR A 412 -2.56 -4.86 11.28
N VAL A 413 -3.38 -5.86 10.99
CA VAL A 413 -3.12 -7.26 11.31
C VAL A 413 -2.61 -7.96 10.06
N GLN A 414 -1.35 -8.34 10.05
CA GLN A 414 -0.78 -9.11 8.97
C GLN A 414 -1.04 -10.61 9.20
N PHE A 415 -1.35 -11.29 8.10
CA PHE A 415 -1.66 -12.71 8.00
C PHE A 415 -3.03 -13.12 8.57
N ALA A 416 -4.06 -12.32 8.28
CA ALA A 416 -5.46 -12.74 8.37
C ALA A 416 -5.91 -13.22 6.98
N PRO A 417 -6.07 -14.54 6.71
CA PRO A 417 -6.31 -15.05 5.36
C PRO A 417 -7.73 -14.76 4.88
N PHE A 418 -7.88 -14.45 3.58
CA PHE A 418 -9.21 -14.23 2.99
C PHE A 418 -10.15 -15.42 3.17
N LYS A 419 -9.64 -16.64 2.95
CA LYS A 419 -10.38 -17.90 3.17
C LYS A 419 -9.90 -18.58 4.43
N LEU A 420 -10.79 -18.76 5.39
CA LEU A 420 -10.54 -19.60 6.55
C LEU A 420 -10.69 -21.08 6.18
N LYS A 421 -9.86 -21.95 6.79
CA LYS A 421 -9.98 -23.40 6.65
C LYS A 421 -11.23 -23.91 7.37
N GLU A 422 -11.53 -23.33 8.53
CA GLU A 422 -12.65 -23.71 9.39
C GLU A 422 -13.47 -22.47 9.76
N GLY A 423 -14.81 -22.59 9.65
CA GLY A 423 -15.74 -21.50 9.92
C GLY A 423 -15.76 -20.42 8.85
N ASN A 424 -16.25 -19.27 9.21
CA ASN A 424 -16.31 -18.08 8.37
C ASN A 424 -15.89 -16.84 9.16
N TRP A 425 -15.72 -15.70 8.49
CA TRP A 425 -15.28 -14.47 9.14
C TRP A 425 -16.35 -13.85 10.06
N ASP A 426 -17.63 -14.12 9.86
CA ASP A 426 -18.68 -13.61 10.75
C ASP A 426 -18.54 -14.24 12.15
N ASP A 427 -18.26 -15.55 12.21
CA ASP A 427 -18.04 -16.26 13.46
C ASP A 427 -16.68 -15.96 14.10
N ARG A 428 -15.64 -15.73 13.28
CA ARG A 428 -14.24 -15.57 13.73
C ARG A 428 -13.81 -14.12 13.96
N ARG A 429 -14.61 -13.14 13.55
CA ARG A 429 -14.32 -11.70 13.68
C ARG A 429 -14.01 -11.31 15.13
N LYS A 430 -14.88 -11.70 16.07
CA LYS A 430 -14.68 -11.41 17.49
C LYS A 430 -13.38 -12.05 18.01
N GLN A 431 -13.12 -13.31 17.63
CA GLN A 431 -11.90 -14.01 18.04
C GLN A 431 -10.63 -13.29 17.56
N LEU A 432 -10.63 -12.75 16.33
CA LEU A 432 -9.52 -11.98 15.83
C LEU A 432 -9.32 -10.69 16.66
N GLY A 433 -10.39 -9.97 16.94
CA GLY A 433 -10.35 -8.77 17.80
C GLY A 433 -9.79 -9.07 19.19
N ASP A 434 -10.32 -10.09 19.86
CA ASP A 434 -9.86 -10.55 21.18
C ASP A 434 -8.39 -10.98 21.15
N THR A 435 -7.93 -11.59 20.04
CA THR A 435 -6.53 -11.99 19.86
C THR A 435 -5.62 -10.78 19.72
N VAL A 436 -6.02 -9.76 18.94
CA VAL A 436 -5.27 -8.51 18.79
C VAL A 436 -5.15 -7.78 20.13
N VAL A 437 -6.25 -7.64 20.88
CA VAL A 437 -6.24 -7.01 22.20
C VAL A 437 -5.31 -7.76 23.16
N ARG A 438 -5.37 -9.07 23.22
CA ARG A 438 -4.50 -9.90 24.06
C ARG A 438 -3.02 -9.76 23.66
N THR A 439 -2.72 -9.75 22.35
CA THR A 439 -1.35 -9.55 21.86
C THR A 439 -0.83 -8.18 22.27
N LEU A 440 -1.62 -7.12 22.11
CA LEU A 440 -1.22 -5.76 22.52
C LEU A 440 -1.07 -5.65 24.03
N ALA A 441 -1.90 -6.33 24.82
CA ALA A 441 -1.81 -6.33 26.29
C ALA A 441 -0.49 -6.93 26.82
N THR A 442 0.21 -7.75 26.03
CA THR A 442 1.56 -8.21 26.37
C THR A 442 2.56 -7.04 26.41
N TYR A 443 2.34 -5.99 25.61
CA TYR A 443 3.21 -4.82 25.50
C TYR A 443 2.68 -3.58 26.23
N ALA A 444 1.35 -3.50 26.42
CA ALA A 444 0.64 -2.45 27.14
C ALA A 444 -0.43 -3.10 28.04
N PRO A 445 -0.07 -3.54 29.27
CA PRO A 445 -0.94 -4.38 30.10
C PRO A 445 -2.26 -3.69 30.53
N ASP A 446 -2.31 -2.39 30.51
CA ASP A 446 -3.49 -1.61 30.86
C ASP A 446 -4.50 -1.45 29.71
N LEU A 447 -4.10 -1.72 28.47
CA LEU A 447 -4.92 -1.51 27.28
C LEU A 447 -6.33 -2.11 27.37
N PRO A 448 -6.56 -3.36 27.85
CA PRO A 448 -7.90 -3.94 27.88
C PRO A 448 -8.93 -3.14 28.69
N ARG A 449 -8.49 -2.43 29.74
CA ARG A 449 -9.38 -1.61 30.58
C ARG A 449 -9.70 -0.24 29.96
N LEU A 450 -8.92 0.18 28.94
CA LEU A 450 -9.07 1.47 28.27
C LEU A 450 -10.04 1.42 27.08
N ILE A 451 -10.44 0.23 26.64
CA ILE A 451 -11.25 0.04 25.43
C ILE A 451 -12.71 0.38 25.71
N GLU A 452 -13.24 1.37 24.99
CA GLU A 452 -14.68 1.71 24.95
C GLU A 452 -15.41 1.05 23.79
N GLY A 453 -14.70 0.85 22.65
CA GLY A 453 -15.27 0.25 21.46
C GLY A 453 -14.21 -0.42 20.59
N ILE A 454 -14.65 -1.40 19.81
CA ILE A 454 -13.80 -2.15 18.88
C ILE A 454 -14.52 -2.34 17.54
N GLN A 455 -13.78 -2.12 16.45
CA GLN A 455 -14.19 -2.50 15.11
C GLN A 455 -13.13 -3.42 14.50
N VAL A 456 -13.57 -4.52 13.92
CA VAL A 456 -12.72 -5.46 13.18
C VAL A 456 -13.16 -5.48 11.73
N THR A 457 -12.29 -5.11 10.81
CA THR A 457 -12.47 -5.22 9.36
C THR A 457 -11.67 -6.40 8.85
N THR A 458 -12.35 -7.41 8.35
CA THR A 458 -11.76 -8.66 7.86
C THR A 458 -11.39 -8.54 6.37
N PRO A 459 -10.60 -9.46 5.81
CA PRO A 459 -10.35 -9.49 4.36
C PRO A 459 -11.63 -9.63 3.53
N GLN A 460 -12.66 -10.32 4.06
CA GLN A 460 -13.95 -10.48 3.40
C GLN A 460 -14.73 -9.14 3.36
N ASP A 461 -14.64 -8.33 4.42
CA ASP A 461 -15.23 -6.99 4.44
C ASP A 461 -14.55 -6.09 3.40
N LEU A 462 -13.22 -6.24 3.21
CA LEU A 462 -12.50 -5.48 2.18
C LEU A 462 -13.01 -5.80 0.77
N GLU A 463 -13.39 -7.03 0.48
CA GLU A 463 -14.02 -7.37 -0.79
C GLU A 463 -15.43 -6.80 -0.89
N THR A 464 -16.26 -7.00 0.13
CA THR A 464 -17.68 -6.61 0.11
C THR A 464 -17.84 -5.09 0.10
N ALA A 465 -17.18 -4.39 1.03
CA ALA A 465 -17.34 -2.95 1.19
C ALA A 465 -16.56 -2.15 0.14
N TYR A 466 -15.31 -2.55 -0.15
CA TYR A 466 -14.41 -1.77 -1.01
C TYR A 466 -14.25 -2.35 -2.42
N GLY A 467 -14.72 -3.59 -2.67
CA GLY A 467 -14.60 -4.26 -3.96
C GLY A 467 -13.19 -4.72 -4.29
N PHE A 468 -12.36 -4.98 -3.28
CA PHE A 468 -11.03 -5.55 -3.45
C PHE A 468 -11.14 -7.05 -3.60
N THR A 469 -11.04 -7.56 -4.81
CA THR A 469 -11.17 -9.00 -5.07
C THR A 469 -10.21 -9.81 -4.20
N GLY A 470 -10.76 -10.78 -3.46
CA GLY A 470 -10.02 -11.58 -2.49
C GLY A 470 -9.56 -10.79 -1.26
N GLY A 471 -10.09 -9.60 -1.01
CA GLY A 471 -9.67 -8.72 0.09
C GLY A 471 -8.25 -8.17 -0.05
N HIS A 472 -7.67 -8.15 -1.26
CA HIS A 472 -6.26 -7.80 -1.43
C HIS A 472 -6.05 -6.29 -1.55
N ILE A 473 -5.38 -5.69 -0.56
CA ILE A 473 -5.19 -4.22 -0.42
C ILE A 473 -4.40 -3.56 -1.56
N PHE A 474 -3.60 -4.32 -2.32
CA PHE A 474 -2.84 -3.85 -3.49
C PHE A 474 -3.42 -4.37 -4.81
N HIS A 475 -4.68 -4.85 -4.81
CA HIS A 475 -5.35 -5.44 -5.97
C HIS A 475 -4.64 -6.66 -6.59
N GLY A 476 -3.66 -7.23 -5.90
CA GLY A 476 -2.88 -8.39 -6.33
C GLY A 476 -1.54 -8.51 -5.62
N GLU A 477 -1.08 -9.74 -5.48
CA GLU A 477 0.14 -10.11 -4.79
C GLU A 477 1.36 -9.35 -5.32
N LEU A 478 2.24 -8.91 -4.41
CA LEU A 478 3.56 -8.38 -4.73
C LEU A 478 4.57 -9.53 -4.63
N ALA A 479 4.68 -10.33 -5.68
CA ALA A 479 5.61 -11.44 -5.78
C ALA A 479 6.40 -11.35 -7.07
N LEU A 480 7.59 -11.96 -7.15
CA LEU A 480 8.52 -11.84 -8.28
C LEU A 480 7.87 -12.11 -9.64
N ASP A 481 6.97 -13.09 -9.70
CA ASP A 481 6.24 -13.46 -10.91
C ASP A 481 5.00 -12.57 -11.18
N GLN A 482 4.76 -11.55 -10.35
CA GLN A 482 3.70 -10.56 -10.49
C GLN A 482 4.21 -9.12 -10.33
N LEU A 483 5.47 -8.87 -10.65
CA LEU A 483 6.09 -7.54 -10.64
C LEU A 483 6.53 -7.12 -12.05
N PHE A 484 6.72 -5.83 -12.25
CA PHE A 484 7.25 -5.19 -13.45
C PHE A 484 6.50 -5.63 -14.73
N THR A 485 7.17 -6.32 -15.67
CA THR A 485 6.58 -6.81 -16.93
C THR A 485 5.52 -7.90 -16.75
N MET A 486 5.44 -8.50 -15.57
CA MET A 486 4.45 -9.52 -15.22
C MET A 486 3.19 -8.94 -14.53
N ARG A 487 3.09 -7.61 -14.34
CA ARG A 487 1.99 -7.00 -13.59
C ARG A 487 1.06 -6.17 -14.47
N PRO A 488 -0.25 -6.53 -14.62
CA PRO A 488 -0.94 -7.66 -13.99
C PRO A 488 -0.60 -9.01 -14.61
N VAL A 489 -0.33 -9.09 -15.91
CA VAL A 489 0.06 -10.30 -16.64
C VAL A 489 1.06 -9.96 -17.74
N LEU A 490 1.90 -10.91 -18.09
CA LEU A 490 2.86 -10.78 -19.18
C LEU A 490 2.16 -10.32 -20.47
N ASP A 491 2.81 -9.47 -21.25
CA ASP A 491 2.35 -8.80 -22.47
C ASP A 491 1.37 -7.64 -22.24
N TRP A 492 0.75 -7.54 -21.05
CA TRP A 492 -0.26 -6.52 -20.73
C TRP A 492 0.14 -5.61 -19.57
N ALA A 493 1.42 -5.48 -19.29
CA ALA A 493 1.95 -4.64 -18.20
C ALA A 493 1.95 -3.13 -18.52
N ARG A 494 1.54 -2.74 -19.72
CA ARG A 494 1.60 -1.35 -20.23
C ARG A 494 0.27 -0.62 -20.11
N TYR A 495 -0.51 -0.91 -19.09
CA TYR A 495 -1.80 -0.28 -18.78
C TYR A 495 -2.89 -0.49 -19.85
N LYS A 496 -2.57 -1.05 -21.01
CA LYS A 496 -3.49 -1.44 -22.08
C LYS A 496 -4.11 -2.81 -21.80
N THR A 497 -5.20 -3.11 -22.47
CA THR A 497 -5.88 -4.42 -22.41
C THR A 497 -6.11 -4.97 -23.82
N PRO A 498 -6.50 -6.26 -23.97
CA PRO A 498 -6.91 -6.80 -25.26
C PRO A 498 -8.10 -6.07 -25.89
N ILE A 499 -8.93 -5.43 -25.07
CA ILE A 499 -10.06 -4.62 -25.55
C ILE A 499 -9.56 -3.22 -25.91
N ARG A 500 -9.74 -2.81 -27.15
CA ARG A 500 -9.30 -1.48 -27.61
C ARG A 500 -9.97 -0.38 -26.79
N ASN A 501 -9.16 0.61 -26.39
CA ASN A 501 -9.57 1.77 -25.60
C ASN A 501 -10.06 1.42 -24.18
N LEU A 502 -9.81 0.20 -23.68
CA LEU A 502 -9.90 -0.15 -22.28
C LEU A 502 -8.50 -0.18 -21.66
N PHE A 503 -8.32 0.59 -20.59
CA PHE A 503 -7.05 0.73 -19.88
C PHE A 503 -7.22 0.37 -18.41
N LEU A 504 -6.09 0.10 -17.72
CA LEU A 504 -6.03 -0.13 -16.27
C LEU A 504 -5.13 0.93 -15.63
N CYS A 505 -5.50 1.43 -14.44
CA CYS A 505 -4.67 2.36 -13.67
C CYS A 505 -4.60 2.01 -12.17
N GLY A 506 -5.28 0.95 -11.74
CA GLY A 506 -5.34 0.52 -10.34
C GLY A 506 -4.02 -0.04 -9.82
N SER A 507 -3.97 -0.36 -8.52
CA SER A 507 -2.77 -0.89 -7.84
C SER A 507 -2.32 -2.25 -8.38
N ALA A 508 -3.14 -2.96 -9.17
CA ALA A 508 -2.73 -4.17 -9.88
C ALA A 508 -1.84 -3.91 -11.10
N THR A 509 -1.62 -2.67 -11.50
CA THR A 509 -0.67 -2.30 -12.56
C THR A 509 0.69 -1.93 -11.98
N HIS A 510 1.72 -1.90 -12.81
CA HIS A 510 3.04 -1.47 -12.39
C HIS A 510 3.03 -0.02 -11.83
N PRO A 511 3.75 0.30 -10.74
CA PRO A 511 4.56 -0.58 -9.89
C PRO A 511 3.76 -1.30 -8.78
N GLY A 512 2.51 -0.94 -8.54
CA GLY A 512 1.62 -1.62 -7.60
C GLY A 512 1.96 -1.47 -6.11
N ASN A 513 2.69 -0.43 -5.74
CA ASN A 513 3.28 -0.26 -4.42
C ASN A 513 2.49 0.72 -3.51
N GLY A 514 1.17 0.53 -3.39
CA GLY A 514 0.34 1.31 -2.46
C GLY A 514 0.07 2.75 -2.91
N LEU A 515 0.09 3.71 -1.96
CA LEU A 515 -0.32 5.11 -2.16
C LEU A 515 0.79 5.99 -2.78
N THR A 516 1.60 5.45 -3.68
CA THR A 516 2.68 6.22 -4.35
C THR A 516 2.18 7.13 -5.47
N GLY A 517 0.98 6.88 -6.01
CA GLY A 517 0.44 7.54 -7.19
C GLY A 517 1.10 7.11 -8.51
N ALA A 518 2.17 6.30 -8.43
CA ALA A 518 2.98 5.95 -9.59
C ALA A 518 2.22 5.17 -10.66
N SER A 519 1.38 4.18 -10.26
CA SER A 519 0.54 3.45 -11.22
C SER A 519 -0.38 4.39 -12.00
N GLY A 520 -0.98 5.37 -11.31
CA GLY A 520 -1.86 6.37 -11.93
C GLY A 520 -1.12 7.29 -12.91
N ALA A 521 0.04 7.82 -12.52
CA ALA A 521 0.83 8.72 -13.37
C ALA A 521 1.39 8.00 -14.61
N ASN A 522 1.90 6.77 -14.43
CA ASN A 522 2.38 5.96 -15.54
C ASN A 522 1.25 5.59 -16.50
N ALA A 523 0.07 5.20 -15.98
CA ALA A 523 -1.12 4.92 -16.79
C ALA A 523 -1.54 6.14 -17.61
N ALA A 524 -1.61 7.32 -16.99
CA ALA A 524 -1.98 8.55 -17.70
C ALA A 524 -1.06 8.83 -18.88
N ARG A 525 0.26 8.69 -18.70
CA ARG A 525 1.25 8.87 -19.78
C ARG A 525 0.98 7.95 -20.96
N GLU A 526 0.77 6.65 -20.70
CA GLU A 526 0.49 5.66 -21.74
C GLU A 526 -0.86 5.88 -22.43
N ILE A 527 -1.88 6.28 -21.67
CA ILE A 527 -3.22 6.57 -22.20
C ILE A 527 -3.16 7.81 -23.11
N ILE A 528 -2.49 8.88 -22.67
CA ILE A 528 -2.30 10.09 -23.49
C ILE A 528 -1.60 9.74 -24.80
N HIS A 529 -0.54 8.92 -24.75
CA HIS A 529 0.17 8.48 -25.94
C HIS A 529 -0.70 7.60 -26.87
N ALA A 530 -1.52 6.71 -26.28
CA ALA A 530 -2.38 5.81 -27.06
C ALA A 530 -3.59 6.50 -27.71
N LEU A 531 -4.07 7.62 -27.14
CA LEU A 531 -5.26 8.32 -27.61
C LEU A 531 -4.95 9.56 -28.47
N ARG A 532 -3.69 9.98 -28.57
CA ARG A 532 -3.21 10.98 -29.54
C ARG A 532 -2.87 10.36 -30.88
#